data_d45dad4f937fab4f1fe9b28e602a30d9
#
_entry.id   d45dad4f937fab4f1fe9b28e602a30d9
#
_cell.length_a   1.000
_cell.length_b   1.000
_cell.length_c   1.000
_cell.angle_alpha   90.00
_cell.angle_beta   90.00
_cell.angle_gamma   90.00
#
_symmetry.space_group_name_H-M   'P 1'
#
loop_
_entity.id
_entity.type
_entity.pdbx_description
1 polymer ?
#
loop_
_entity_poly.entity_id
_entity_poly.type
_entity_poly.pdbx_seq_one_letter_code
_entity_poly.pdbx_strand_id
1 'polypeptide(L)'
;MIDEGHTVAIHGYSHDYAAIYKSDEAFMQNIYRLRDRLRSDFGYEAAIIRFPGGSSNTVSRQYSVGIMSRLAQRVQAEGFTYFDWNVSSGDAAGTPASSGQIYNNVTSALRHGRSNVVLMHDAGAKGTTADALPDIIRYCLANGYSIQPITPATKPVHHGIAN
;
A
#
# COMPACT_ATOMS: atom_id res chain seq x y z
N MET A 1 -10.27 -3.99 -12.89
CA MET A 1 -10.13 -3.37 -11.55
C MET A 1 -10.96 -2.10 -11.42
N ILE A 2 -10.72 -1.04 -12.22
CA ILE A 2 -11.49 0.22 -12.14
C ILE A 2 -12.98 -0.06 -12.38
N ASP A 3 -13.34 -0.74 -13.45
CA ASP A 3 -14.72 -1.06 -13.82
C ASP A 3 -15.44 -1.98 -12.80
N GLU A 4 -14.69 -2.64 -11.96
CA GLU A 4 -15.20 -3.53 -10.89
C GLU A 4 -15.32 -2.80 -9.55
N GLY A 5 -15.02 -1.49 -9.50
CA GLY A 5 -15.14 -0.66 -8.31
C GLY A 5 -13.96 -0.75 -7.34
N HIS A 6 -12.83 -1.31 -7.76
CA HIS A 6 -11.62 -1.28 -6.94
C HIS A 6 -10.96 0.10 -6.98
N THR A 7 -10.41 0.52 -5.85
CA THR A 7 -9.59 1.72 -5.78
C THR A 7 -8.19 1.44 -6.30
N VAL A 8 -7.80 2.13 -7.37
CA VAL A 8 -6.42 2.10 -7.88
C VAL A 8 -5.64 3.22 -7.22
N ALA A 9 -4.68 2.86 -6.38
CA ALA A 9 -3.82 3.81 -5.67
C ALA A 9 -2.43 3.85 -6.30
N ILE A 10 -1.70 4.94 -6.05
CA ILE A 10 -0.35 5.14 -6.57
C ILE A 10 0.66 4.53 -5.62
N HIS A 11 1.50 3.61 -6.12
CA HIS A 11 2.65 3.07 -5.39
C HIS A 11 3.99 3.49 -6.01
N GLY A 12 3.94 4.42 -6.96
CA GLY A 12 5.05 4.93 -7.74
C GLY A 12 5.08 4.34 -9.15
N TYR A 13 5.63 5.11 -10.07
CA TYR A 13 5.91 4.66 -11.44
C TYR A 13 7.12 3.70 -11.47
N SER A 14 8.09 3.95 -10.59
CA SER A 14 9.25 3.10 -10.34
C SER A 14 9.35 2.81 -8.85
N HIS A 15 9.90 1.65 -8.50
CA HIS A 15 10.18 1.22 -7.13
C HIS A 15 11.68 1.22 -6.83
N ASP A 16 12.48 1.92 -7.64
CA ASP A 16 13.92 2.09 -7.41
C ASP A 16 14.16 3.14 -6.32
N TYR A 17 14.53 2.70 -5.13
CA TYR A 17 14.73 3.55 -3.97
C TYR A 17 15.81 4.61 -4.17
N ALA A 18 16.90 4.29 -4.89
CA ALA A 18 17.95 5.24 -5.17
C ALA A 18 17.45 6.38 -6.08
N ALA A 19 16.56 6.06 -7.01
CA ALA A 19 15.99 7.05 -7.90
C ALA A 19 14.92 7.90 -7.21
N ILE A 20 14.00 7.25 -6.46
CA ILE A 20 12.82 7.95 -5.93
C ILE A 20 13.09 8.69 -4.61
N TYR A 21 13.97 8.19 -3.75
CA TYR A 21 14.26 8.80 -2.45
C TYR A 21 15.50 9.70 -2.43
N LYS A 22 16.10 10.01 -3.60
CA LYS A 22 17.23 10.95 -3.68
C LYS A 22 16.84 12.39 -3.35
N SER A 23 15.59 12.79 -3.59
CA SER A 23 15.04 14.10 -3.24
C SER A 23 13.51 14.07 -3.21
N ASP A 24 12.92 15.05 -2.53
CA ASP A 24 11.47 15.24 -2.47
C ASP A 24 10.88 15.40 -3.88
N GLU A 25 11.57 16.15 -4.75
CA GLU A 25 11.18 16.37 -6.14
C GLU A 25 11.17 15.08 -6.95
N ALA A 26 12.20 14.25 -6.80
CA ALA A 26 12.30 12.97 -7.52
C ALA A 26 11.14 12.04 -7.13
N PHE A 27 10.78 12.01 -5.85
CA PHE A 27 9.63 11.24 -5.37
C PHE A 27 8.33 11.77 -5.98
N MET A 28 8.08 13.07 -5.90
CA MET A 28 6.84 13.65 -6.42
C MET A 28 6.71 13.48 -7.93
N GLN A 29 7.79 13.61 -8.70
CA GLN A 29 7.78 13.32 -10.15
C GLN A 29 7.43 11.85 -10.43
N ASN A 30 7.90 10.92 -9.61
CA ASN A 30 7.54 9.50 -9.72
C ASN A 30 6.04 9.27 -9.48
N ILE A 31 5.44 9.98 -8.50
CA ILE A 31 4.00 9.95 -8.22
C ILE A 31 3.19 10.58 -9.34
N TYR A 32 3.57 11.79 -9.79
CA TYR A 32 2.86 12.50 -10.85
C TYR A 32 2.85 11.73 -12.16
N ARG A 33 3.97 11.12 -12.53
CA ARG A 33 4.08 10.33 -13.76
C ARG A 33 3.04 9.20 -13.81
N LEU A 34 2.80 8.50 -12.69
CA LEU A 34 1.80 7.44 -12.64
C LEU A 34 0.39 8.03 -12.58
N ARG A 35 0.17 9.09 -11.77
CA ARG A 35 -1.12 9.80 -11.72
C ARG A 35 -1.57 10.25 -13.10
N ASP A 36 -0.67 10.93 -13.82
CA ASP A 36 -0.99 11.52 -15.11
C ASP A 36 -1.26 10.43 -16.17
N ARG A 37 -0.56 9.30 -16.07
CA ARG A 37 -0.85 8.13 -16.90
C ARG A 37 -2.20 7.50 -16.59
N LEU A 38 -2.56 7.34 -15.31
CA LEU A 38 -3.89 6.82 -14.93
C LEU A 38 -5.00 7.74 -15.44
N ARG A 39 -4.78 9.06 -15.39
CA ARG A 39 -5.71 10.05 -15.92
C ARG A 39 -5.81 9.97 -17.44
N SER A 40 -4.68 9.94 -18.16
CA SER A 40 -4.67 9.95 -19.65
C SER A 40 -5.22 8.65 -20.24
N ASP A 41 -4.82 7.50 -19.67
CA ASP A 41 -5.12 6.20 -20.26
C ASP A 41 -6.51 5.68 -19.86
N PHE A 42 -7.01 6.06 -18.66
CA PHE A 42 -8.23 5.51 -18.08
C PHE A 42 -9.23 6.56 -17.57
N GLY A 43 -8.92 7.86 -17.66
CA GLY A 43 -9.76 8.91 -17.06
C GLY A 43 -9.86 8.82 -15.53
N TYR A 44 -8.89 8.15 -14.88
CA TYR A 44 -8.97 7.84 -13.44
C TYR A 44 -8.15 8.83 -12.61
N GLU A 45 -8.83 9.47 -11.64
CA GLU A 45 -8.22 10.43 -10.70
C GLU A 45 -7.77 9.71 -9.43
N ALA A 46 -6.50 9.34 -9.39
CA ALA A 46 -5.92 8.69 -8.22
C ALA A 46 -5.56 9.72 -7.13
N ALA A 47 -6.20 9.62 -5.97
CA ALA A 47 -5.98 10.49 -4.81
C ALA A 47 -5.33 9.77 -3.62
N ILE A 48 -5.05 8.49 -3.75
CA ILE A 48 -4.49 7.66 -2.67
C ILE A 48 -3.11 7.17 -3.09
N ILE A 49 -2.18 7.19 -2.15
CA ILE A 49 -0.83 6.64 -2.35
C ILE A 49 -0.44 5.67 -1.23
N ARG A 50 0.51 4.80 -1.53
CA ARG A 50 1.29 4.06 -0.54
C ARG A 50 2.77 4.25 -0.86
N PHE A 51 3.54 4.64 0.16
CA PHE A 51 4.98 4.81 -0.01
C PHE A 51 5.68 3.48 -0.29
N PRO A 52 6.60 3.39 -1.26
CA PRO A 52 7.50 2.24 -1.39
C PRO A 52 8.22 1.94 -0.07
N GLY A 53 8.01 0.74 0.47
CA GLY A 53 8.50 0.33 1.78
C GLY A 53 7.68 0.85 2.99
N GLY A 54 6.59 1.58 2.75
CA GLY A 54 5.77 2.22 3.79
C GLY A 54 6.36 3.52 4.32
N SER A 55 5.56 4.28 5.08
CA SER A 55 5.99 5.58 5.65
C SER A 55 7.06 5.42 6.72
N SER A 56 7.16 4.25 7.35
CA SER A 56 8.16 3.92 8.37
C SER A 56 9.48 3.37 7.81
N ASN A 57 9.64 3.31 6.48
CA ASN A 57 10.88 2.75 5.93
C ASN A 57 12.10 3.58 6.33
N THR A 58 13.18 2.89 6.70
CA THR A 58 14.46 3.50 7.07
C THR A 58 15.48 3.46 5.94
N VAL A 59 15.22 2.70 4.89
CA VAL A 59 16.12 2.57 3.72
C VAL A 59 16.27 3.89 3.01
N SER A 60 15.22 4.71 2.95
CA SER A 60 15.24 6.04 2.35
C SER A 60 16.29 6.99 2.96
N ARG A 61 16.68 6.76 4.25
CA ARG A 61 17.71 7.55 4.94
C ARG A 61 19.07 7.50 4.25
N GLN A 62 19.40 6.40 3.56
CA GLN A 62 20.64 6.25 2.84
C GLN A 62 20.78 7.25 1.68
N TYR A 63 19.66 7.72 1.16
CA TYR A 63 19.59 8.63 0.03
C TYR A 63 19.31 10.06 0.47
N SER A 64 18.45 10.25 1.48
CA SER A 64 18.13 11.58 2.01
C SER A 64 17.60 11.48 3.44
N VAL A 65 18.34 12.03 4.37
CA VAL A 65 17.95 12.08 5.78
C VAL A 65 16.69 12.95 5.97
N GLY A 66 15.72 12.45 6.73
CA GLY A 66 14.46 13.15 7.02
C GLY A 66 13.47 13.18 5.86
N ILE A 67 13.73 12.47 4.76
CA ILE A 67 12.91 12.56 3.56
C ILE A 67 11.48 12.07 3.80
N MET A 68 11.27 11.01 4.59
CA MET A 68 9.94 10.47 4.82
C MET A 68 9.05 11.46 5.58
N SER A 69 9.62 12.19 6.55
CA SER A 69 8.91 13.24 7.27
C SER A 69 8.44 14.37 6.35
N ARG A 70 9.32 14.81 5.43
CA ARG A 70 8.98 15.85 4.45
C ARG A 70 7.96 15.36 3.43
N LEU A 71 8.13 14.14 2.90
CA LEU A 71 7.22 13.57 1.92
C LEU A 71 5.83 13.32 2.49
N ALA A 72 5.72 12.85 3.75
CA ALA A 72 4.42 12.65 4.39
C ALA A 72 3.62 13.96 4.51
N GLN A 73 4.30 15.07 4.78
CA GLN A 73 3.67 16.40 4.78
C GLN A 73 3.33 16.87 3.37
N ARG A 74 4.26 16.72 2.42
CA ARG A 74 4.12 17.21 1.06
C ARG A 74 2.98 16.52 0.30
N VAL A 75 2.88 15.19 0.36
CA VAL A 75 1.81 14.46 -0.34
C VAL A 75 0.43 14.87 0.17
N GLN A 76 0.29 15.11 1.48
CA GLN A 76 -0.98 15.58 2.05
C GLN A 76 -1.28 17.02 1.65
N ALA A 77 -0.29 17.91 1.65
CA ALA A 77 -0.45 19.31 1.20
C ALA A 77 -0.87 19.38 -0.29
N GLU A 78 -0.52 18.39 -1.09
CA GLU A 78 -0.91 18.28 -2.50
C GLU A 78 -2.22 17.52 -2.72
N GLY A 79 -2.96 17.20 -1.64
CA GLY A 79 -4.28 16.59 -1.70
C GLY A 79 -4.30 15.07 -1.78
N PHE A 80 -3.16 14.40 -1.66
CA PHE A 80 -3.13 12.95 -1.57
C PHE A 80 -3.36 12.47 -0.13
N THR A 81 -4.08 11.35 0.02
CA THR A 81 -4.12 10.58 1.26
C THR A 81 -3.18 9.39 1.14
N TYR A 82 -2.25 9.22 2.09
CA TYR A 82 -1.43 8.02 2.08
C TYR A 82 -1.91 6.98 3.11
N PHE A 83 -1.67 5.72 2.79
CA PHE A 83 -2.00 4.59 3.65
C PHE A 83 -0.77 3.70 3.84
N ASP A 84 -0.58 3.27 5.06
CA ASP A 84 0.20 2.10 5.41
C ASP A 84 -0.76 0.92 5.68
N TRP A 85 -0.37 -0.02 6.51
CA TRP A 85 -1.16 -1.20 6.86
C TRP A 85 -1.04 -1.48 8.37
N ASN A 86 -1.97 -2.24 8.90
CA ASN A 86 -1.91 -2.72 10.27
C ASN A 86 -2.09 -4.24 10.37
N VAL A 87 -2.22 -4.91 9.22
CA VAL A 87 -2.21 -6.36 9.08
C VAL A 87 -1.26 -6.72 7.94
N SER A 88 -0.25 -7.54 8.21
CA SER A 88 0.69 -8.01 7.18
C SER A 88 0.44 -9.48 6.85
N SER A 89 0.39 -9.81 5.57
CA SER A 89 0.34 -11.19 5.10
C SER A 89 1.68 -11.92 5.26
N GLY A 90 2.80 -11.19 5.38
CA GLY A 90 4.15 -11.76 5.41
C GLY A 90 4.66 -12.26 4.06
N ASP A 91 3.94 -11.98 2.97
CA ASP A 91 4.27 -12.45 1.62
C ASP A 91 5.50 -11.76 0.99
N ALA A 92 5.96 -10.64 1.57
CA ALA A 92 7.17 -9.93 1.13
C ALA A 92 8.46 -10.41 1.81
N ALA A 93 8.38 -11.37 2.73
CA ALA A 93 9.55 -11.91 3.40
C ALA A 93 10.52 -12.59 2.41
N GLY A 94 11.81 -12.63 2.75
CA GLY A 94 12.86 -13.20 1.89
C GLY A 94 12.63 -14.68 1.52
N THR A 95 11.98 -15.47 2.40
CA THR A 95 11.52 -16.82 2.10
C THR A 95 10.06 -16.78 1.67
N PRO A 96 9.68 -17.35 0.53
CA PRO A 96 8.30 -17.38 0.09
C PRO A 96 7.38 -18.05 1.12
N ALA A 97 6.36 -17.33 1.59
CA ALA A 97 5.36 -17.88 2.49
C ALA A 97 4.40 -18.82 1.71
N SER A 98 3.99 -19.92 2.33
CA SER A 98 2.93 -20.75 1.79
C SER A 98 1.56 -20.07 1.89
N SER A 99 0.59 -20.48 1.08
CA SER A 99 -0.78 -19.95 1.15
C SER A 99 -1.38 -20.11 2.55
N GLY A 100 -1.13 -21.24 3.23
CA GLY A 100 -1.56 -21.45 4.62
C GLY A 100 -0.91 -20.50 5.62
N GLN A 101 0.37 -20.18 5.45
CA GLN A 101 1.05 -19.17 6.30
C GLN A 101 0.46 -17.77 6.07
N ILE A 102 0.25 -17.37 4.82
CA ILE A 102 -0.38 -16.10 4.45
C ILE A 102 -1.79 -15.99 5.06
N TYR A 103 -2.60 -17.04 4.90
CA TYR A 103 -3.93 -17.12 5.51
C TYR A 103 -3.86 -16.93 7.04
N ASN A 104 -3.00 -17.68 7.73
CA ASN A 104 -2.88 -17.60 9.18
C ASN A 104 -2.37 -16.22 9.63
N ASN A 105 -1.38 -15.64 8.94
CA ASN A 105 -0.85 -14.33 9.27
C ASN A 105 -1.93 -13.25 9.21
N VAL A 106 -2.77 -13.29 8.17
CA VAL A 106 -3.85 -12.32 8.01
C VAL A 106 -4.94 -12.56 9.04
N THR A 107 -5.53 -13.76 9.08
CA THR A 107 -6.72 -14.03 9.89
C THR A 107 -6.47 -13.89 11.39
N SER A 108 -5.28 -14.27 11.87
CA SER A 108 -4.91 -14.11 13.29
C SER A 108 -4.66 -12.65 13.70
N ALA A 109 -4.33 -11.78 12.74
CA ALA A 109 -4.05 -10.37 13.00
C ALA A 109 -5.27 -9.45 12.88
N LEU A 110 -6.36 -9.91 12.26
CA LEU A 110 -7.62 -9.15 12.17
C LEU A 110 -8.20 -8.85 13.56
N ARG A 111 -8.81 -7.68 13.71
CA ARG A 111 -9.48 -7.26 14.95
C ARG A 111 -10.82 -6.60 14.62
N HIS A 112 -11.85 -6.96 15.37
CA HIS A 112 -13.13 -6.25 15.33
C HIS A 112 -13.03 -4.84 15.95
N GLY A 113 -13.95 -3.97 15.58
CA GLY A 113 -14.04 -2.62 16.13
C GLY A 113 -13.01 -1.62 15.59
N ARG A 114 -12.21 -2.02 14.59
CA ARG A 114 -11.29 -1.12 13.89
C ARG A 114 -11.19 -1.41 12.40
N SER A 115 -10.67 -0.47 11.64
CA SER A 115 -10.28 -0.71 10.25
C SER A 115 -9.04 -1.60 10.20
N ASN A 116 -9.12 -2.69 9.44
CA ASN A 116 -7.99 -3.57 9.14
C ASN A 116 -7.55 -3.30 7.70
N VAL A 117 -6.38 -2.71 7.55
CA VAL A 117 -5.72 -2.49 6.24
C VAL A 117 -4.68 -3.57 6.07
N VAL A 118 -4.94 -4.48 5.14
CA VAL A 118 -4.12 -5.68 4.92
C VAL A 118 -3.13 -5.42 3.80
N LEU A 119 -1.83 -5.65 4.07
CA LEU A 119 -0.78 -5.62 3.06
C LEU A 119 -0.61 -7.00 2.43
N MET A 120 -0.73 -7.05 1.12
CA MET A 120 -0.39 -8.17 0.24
C MET A 120 0.30 -7.64 -1.02
N HIS A 121 0.95 -8.51 -1.77
CA HIS A 121 1.62 -8.16 -3.01
C HIS A 121 1.06 -8.99 -4.17
N ASP A 122 0.81 -8.29 -5.29
CA ASP A 122 0.40 -8.88 -6.55
C ASP A 122 1.57 -8.76 -7.54
N ALA A 123 2.32 -9.85 -7.68
CA ALA A 123 3.43 -9.96 -8.63
C ALA A 123 3.50 -11.40 -9.14
N GLY A 124 4.10 -11.61 -10.31
CA GLY A 124 4.17 -12.94 -10.95
C GLY A 124 4.78 -14.05 -10.08
N ALA A 125 5.63 -13.68 -9.10
CA ALA A 125 6.21 -14.62 -8.14
C ALA A 125 5.35 -14.86 -6.88
N LYS A 126 4.15 -14.28 -6.79
CA LYS A 126 3.27 -14.28 -5.60
C LYS A 126 2.02 -15.17 -5.79
N GLY A 127 2.15 -16.29 -6.49
CA GLY A 127 1.04 -17.24 -6.69
C GLY A 127 0.40 -17.71 -5.38
N THR A 128 1.21 -17.97 -4.35
CA THR A 128 0.71 -18.39 -3.02
C THR A 128 -0.16 -17.31 -2.33
N THR A 129 0.07 -16.02 -2.62
CA THR A 129 -0.79 -14.93 -2.15
C THR A 129 -2.15 -14.98 -2.85
N ALA A 130 -2.16 -15.16 -4.16
CA ALA A 130 -3.40 -15.33 -4.93
C ALA A 130 -4.18 -16.57 -4.48
N ASP A 131 -3.51 -17.68 -4.23
CA ASP A 131 -4.11 -18.92 -3.74
C ASP A 131 -4.75 -18.77 -2.34
N ALA A 132 -4.15 -17.94 -1.46
CA ALA A 132 -4.67 -17.71 -0.11
C ALA A 132 -5.89 -16.76 -0.09
N LEU A 133 -6.02 -15.87 -1.07
CA LEU A 133 -6.98 -14.77 -1.05
C LEU A 133 -8.44 -15.23 -0.95
N PRO A 134 -8.93 -16.24 -1.70
CA PRO A 134 -10.31 -16.72 -1.58
C PRO A 134 -10.66 -17.20 -0.17
N ASP A 135 -9.75 -17.89 0.52
CA ASP A 135 -9.97 -18.40 1.87
C ASP A 135 -9.99 -17.27 2.89
N ILE A 136 -9.12 -16.27 2.73
CA ILE A 136 -9.10 -15.07 3.56
C ILE A 136 -10.43 -14.30 3.42
N ILE A 137 -10.92 -14.12 2.20
CA ILE A 137 -12.21 -13.47 1.93
C ILE A 137 -13.34 -14.24 2.61
N ARG A 138 -13.41 -15.58 2.43
CA ARG A 138 -14.42 -16.42 3.08
C ARG A 138 -14.37 -16.30 4.60
N TYR A 139 -13.17 -16.34 5.18
CA TYR A 139 -13.00 -16.15 6.62
C TYR A 139 -13.55 -14.80 7.08
N CYS A 140 -13.18 -13.72 6.40
CA CYS A 140 -13.63 -12.38 6.75
C CYS A 140 -15.17 -12.30 6.77
N LEU A 141 -15.81 -12.76 5.70
CA LEU A 141 -17.27 -12.72 5.58
C LEU A 141 -17.96 -13.60 6.65
N ALA A 142 -17.46 -14.82 6.87
CA ALA A 142 -17.99 -15.75 7.87
C ALA A 142 -17.83 -15.23 9.32
N ASN A 143 -16.86 -14.37 9.57
CA ASN A 143 -16.59 -13.79 10.89
C ASN A 143 -17.09 -12.34 11.02
N GLY A 144 -17.99 -11.89 10.15
CA GLY A 144 -18.68 -10.60 10.29
C GLY A 144 -17.82 -9.37 9.92
N TYR A 145 -16.73 -9.56 9.18
CA TYR A 145 -15.99 -8.44 8.60
C TYR A 145 -16.64 -8.00 7.28
N SER A 146 -16.71 -6.69 7.07
CA SER A 146 -17.08 -6.08 5.79
C SER A 146 -15.81 -5.74 5.01
N ILE A 147 -15.73 -6.19 3.77
CA ILE A 147 -14.60 -5.88 2.87
C ILE A 147 -15.03 -4.70 2.01
N GLN A 148 -14.29 -3.61 2.10
CA GLN A 148 -14.59 -2.35 1.42
C GLN A 148 -13.36 -1.82 0.68
N PRO A 149 -13.52 -1.13 -0.44
CA PRO A 149 -12.42 -0.39 -1.05
C PRO A 149 -11.97 0.74 -0.12
N ILE A 150 -10.66 1.03 -0.13
CA ILE A 150 -10.13 2.23 0.50
C ILE A 150 -10.53 3.44 -0.36
N THR A 151 -11.05 4.49 0.27
CA THR A 151 -11.43 5.74 -0.39
C THR A 151 -10.73 6.91 0.30
N PRO A 152 -10.70 8.13 -0.28
CA PRO A 152 -10.19 9.32 0.41
C PRO A 152 -10.92 9.64 1.74
N ALA A 153 -12.16 9.18 1.90
CA ALA A 153 -12.93 9.33 3.16
C ALA A 153 -12.60 8.23 4.19
N THR A 154 -11.89 7.18 3.81
CA THR A 154 -11.47 6.12 4.74
C THR A 154 -10.44 6.67 5.70
N LYS A 155 -10.63 6.47 7.01
CA LYS A 155 -9.64 6.87 8.02
C LYS A 155 -8.31 6.16 7.74
N PRO A 156 -7.23 6.90 7.47
CA PRO A 156 -5.96 6.29 7.09
C PRO A 156 -5.30 5.56 8.27
N VAL A 157 -4.55 4.53 7.94
CA VAL A 157 -3.61 3.86 8.85
C VAL A 157 -2.21 4.36 8.49
N HIS A 158 -1.53 4.95 9.45
CA HIS A 158 -0.15 5.44 9.30
C HIS A 158 0.77 4.70 10.26
N HIS A 159 1.95 4.34 9.79
CA HIS A 159 3.05 3.94 10.67
C HIS A 159 3.73 5.17 11.28
N GLY A 160 4.45 4.98 12.38
CA GLY A 160 5.35 6.02 12.89
C GLY A 160 6.49 6.26 11.90
N ILE A 161 6.70 7.53 11.53
CA ILE A 161 7.77 7.89 10.59
C ILE A 161 9.12 7.80 11.31
N ALA A 162 10.06 7.04 10.73
CA ALA A 162 11.38 6.78 11.33
C ALA A 162 12.54 7.51 10.62
N ASN A 163 12.26 8.25 9.55
CA ASN A 163 13.26 9.02 8.77
C ASN A 163 12.70 10.38 8.32
#